data_e189842d351130b883a21689fdfbd8a5
#
_entry.id   e189842d351130b883a21689fdfbd8a5
#
_cell.length_a   1.000
_cell.length_b   1.000
_cell.length_c   1.000
_cell.angle_alpha   90.00
_cell.angle_beta   90.00
_cell.angle_gamma   90.00
#
_symmetry.space_group_name_H-M   'P 1'
#
loop_
_entity.id
_entity.type
_entity.pdbx_description
1 polymer ?
#
loop_
_entity_poly.entity_id
_entity_poly.type
_entity_poly.pdbx_seq_one_letter_code
_entity_poly.pdbx_strand_id
1 'polypeptide(L)'
;MSGDALAHVDAERTVLGCAMLDTTALYRILPLLRSEDFSHDSHRRIYHAIAKLAEAGKPVDVLTVTDALTEQGQLDPVGGVGYLANLDDQVTSSLASLTNVEHYAEKILDKSRRRQARAAGARMTSATEDPSVSTDECLQLVHESLLQIEASSGRTTARHVRDFMPEVLRELETQSQNQGLVGMTTGIHSLDLATGGIRSCELWTIGALPGKGKTALGVQIVLANGAARTPTLVFSLEMQDLEIGKRFLAAKSSCPAIQIRNPQTIKRDRWPELLETAAEIAECPIYVDDRGSLKIQELLASARLYIRRHGVKMVVVDYLRLVDAPGRDLRDRVGYVANALRQLAKSERIGVVLLSQLRRPEGGINARPTMLDLKESGDIEAHSHVVLLPYLPVADDGRPIPDEQLLIIGKNRNGGVGSLPVYFDERRLKFIDRTGGTNDLGMSGTTDR
;
A
#
# COMPACT_ATOMS: atom_id res chain seq x y z
N MET A 1 -19.18 28.70 -30.70
CA MET A 1 -18.88 27.27 -30.84
C MET A 1 -18.25 26.81 -29.53
N SER A 2 -19.06 26.53 -28.51
CA SER A 2 -18.57 25.95 -27.21
C SER A 2 -18.64 24.43 -27.33
N GLY A 3 -17.60 23.84 -27.92
CA GLY A 3 -17.42 22.40 -27.81
C GLY A 3 -17.34 22.05 -26.32
N ASP A 4 -18.10 21.05 -25.88
CA ASP A 4 -18.12 20.62 -24.49
C ASP A 4 -16.68 20.33 -24.05
N ALA A 5 -16.13 21.16 -23.17
CA ALA A 5 -14.74 21.07 -22.70
C ALA A 5 -14.44 19.69 -22.04
N LEU A 6 -15.49 18.91 -21.74
CA LEU A 6 -15.44 17.59 -21.12
C LEU A 6 -15.67 16.43 -22.12
N ALA A 7 -15.70 16.70 -23.43
CA ALA A 7 -15.78 15.70 -24.50
C ALA A 7 -14.60 15.86 -25.47
N HIS A 8 -14.24 14.78 -26.14
CA HIS A 8 -13.30 14.78 -27.26
C HIS A 8 -13.82 13.86 -28.36
N VAL A 9 -14.87 14.35 -29.07
CA VAL A 9 -15.66 13.57 -30.02
C VAL A 9 -14.82 12.97 -31.14
N ASP A 10 -13.84 13.72 -31.66
CA ASP A 10 -12.94 13.24 -32.72
C ASP A 10 -12.05 12.07 -32.26
N ALA A 11 -11.57 12.10 -31.00
CA ALA A 11 -10.83 10.97 -30.44
C ALA A 11 -11.75 9.74 -30.26
N GLU A 12 -13.01 9.95 -29.83
CA GLU A 12 -13.99 8.85 -29.69
C GLU A 12 -14.27 8.19 -31.04
N ARG A 13 -14.52 8.97 -32.10
CA ARG A 13 -14.70 8.47 -33.47
C ARG A 13 -13.49 7.71 -33.97
N THR A 14 -12.29 8.26 -33.78
CA THR A 14 -11.04 7.63 -34.18
C THR A 14 -10.85 6.28 -33.50
N VAL A 15 -11.08 6.20 -32.18
CA VAL A 15 -10.95 4.96 -31.43
C VAL A 15 -11.95 3.89 -31.86
N LEU A 16 -13.22 4.25 -32.10
CA LEU A 16 -14.24 3.35 -32.60
C LEU A 16 -13.91 2.82 -34.00
N GLY A 17 -13.49 3.69 -34.90
CA GLY A 17 -13.06 3.29 -36.25
C GLY A 17 -11.84 2.37 -36.21
N CYS A 18 -10.79 2.70 -35.43
CA CYS A 18 -9.62 1.86 -35.27
C CYS A 18 -9.99 0.46 -34.70
N ALA A 19 -10.95 0.39 -33.78
CA ALA A 19 -11.39 -0.87 -33.19
C ALA A 19 -12.09 -1.80 -34.19
N MET A 20 -12.79 -1.23 -35.16
CA MET A 20 -13.47 -2.01 -36.23
C MET A 20 -12.55 -2.36 -37.40
N LEU A 21 -11.49 -1.56 -37.61
CA LEU A 21 -10.58 -1.72 -38.75
C LEU A 21 -9.43 -2.68 -38.46
N ASP A 22 -8.88 -2.66 -37.24
CA ASP A 22 -7.69 -3.43 -36.87
C ASP A 22 -7.82 -4.14 -35.52
N THR A 23 -7.79 -5.47 -35.56
CA THR A 23 -7.85 -6.32 -34.40
C THR A 23 -6.73 -6.03 -33.38
N THR A 24 -5.52 -5.63 -33.86
CA THR A 24 -4.42 -5.29 -32.98
C THR A 24 -4.70 -4.00 -32.22
N ALA A 25 -5.26 -2.99 -32.87
CA ALA A 25 -5.70 -1.76 -32.23
C ALA A 25 -6.83 -2.04 -31.23
N LEU A 26 -7.79 -2.88 -31.59
CA LEU A 26 -8.87 -3.32 -30.70
C LEU A 26 -8.33 -3.87 -29.37
N TYR A 27 -7.41 -4.85 -29.43
CA TYR A 27 -6.88 -5.45 -28.19
C TYR A 27 -5.96 -4.52 -27.38
N ARG A 28 -5.47 -3.44 -27.97
CA ARG A 28 -4.74 -2.39 -27.25
C ARG A 28 -5.66 -1.44 -26.48
N ILE A 29 -6.89 -1.20 -26.97
CA ILE A 29 -7.83 -0.25 -26.34
C ILE A 29 -8.83 -0.92 -25.39
N LEU A 30 -9.21 -2.19 -25.60
CA LEU A 30 -10.13 -2.92 -24.72
C LEU A 30 -9.74 -2.89 -23.24
N PRO A 31 -8.46 -3.06 -22.86
CA PRO A 31 -8.06 -2.94 -21.46
C PRO A 31 -8.04 -1.51 -20.92
N LEU A 32 -8.06 -0.49 -21.80
CA LEU A 32 -7.97 0.92 -21.41
C LEU A 32 -9.33 1.59 -21.23
N LEU A 33 -10.32 1.25 -22.05
CA LEU A 33 -11.59 1.95 -22.12
C LEU A 33 -12.77 1.07 -21.70
N ARG A 34 -13.82 1.74 -21.21
CA ARG A 34 -15.16 1.18 -21.00
C ARG A 34 -16.18 2.00 -21.76
N SER A 35 -17.38 1.43 -21.97
CA SER A 35 -18.49 2.13 -22.64
C SER A 35 -18.79 3.47 -21.97
N GLU A 36 -18.73 3.54 -20.63
CA GLU A 36 -19.01 4.73 -19.83
C GLU A 36 -17.99 5.86 -20.03
N ASP A 37 -16.81 5.56 -20.60
CA ASP A 37 -15.77 6.55 -20.85
C ASP A 37 -16.09 7.44 -22.05
N PHE A 38 -16.99 7.03 -22.91
CA PHE A 38 -17.44 7.81 -24.06
C PHE A 38 -18.46 8.87 -23.66
N SER A 39 -18.36 10.05 -24.26
CA SER A 39 -19.25 11.17 -23.95
C SER A 39 -20.62 11.05 -24.62
N HIS A 40 -20.66 10.56 -25.87
CA HIS A 40 -21.87 10.39 -26.64
C HIS A 40 -22.54 9.01 -26.40
N ASP A 41 -23.86 9.00 -26.23
CA ASP A 41 -24.62 7.77 -26.03
C ASP A 41 -24.50 6.80 -27.21
N SER A 42 -24.49 7.31 -28.45
CA SER A 42 -24.22 6.50 -29.64
C SER A 42 -22.85 5.81 -29.57
N HIS A 43 -21.82 6.50 -29.16
CA HIS A 43 -20.48 5.93 -29.04
C HIS A 43 -20.39 4.89 -27.93
N ARG A 44 -21.10 5.10 -26.81
CA ARG A 44 -21.21 4.10 -25.72
C ARG A 44 -21.80 2.81 -26.21
N ARG A 45 -22.89 2.89 -26.96
CA ARG A 45 -23.60 1.70 -27.52
C ARG A 45 -22.72 0.97 -28.53
N ILE A 46 -22.08 1.70 -29.44
CA ILE A 46 -21.15 1.11 -30.42
C ILE A 46 -20.01 0.40 -29.70
N TYR A 47 -19.35 1.07 -28.76
CA TYR A 47 -18.21 0.46 -28.03
C TYR A 47 -18.66 -0.75 -27.19
N HIS A 48 -19.85 -0.71 -26.61
CA HIS A 48 -20.43 -1.85 -25.90
C HIS A 48 -20.63 -3.07 -26.81
N ALA A 49 -21.13 -2.86 -28.02
CA ALA A 49 -21.28 -3.93 -29.02
C ALA A 49 -19.89 -4.49 -29.43
N ILE A 50 -18.91 -3.62 -29.70
CA ILE A 50 -17.54 -3.99 -30.01
C ILE A 50 -16.94 -4.85 -28.89
N ALA A 51 -17.04 -4.41 -27.63
CA ALA A 51 -16.50 -5.12 -26.48
C ALA A 51 -17.13 -6.51 -26.30
N LYS A 52 -18.45 -6.62 -26.43
CA LYS A 52 -19.16 -7.90 -26.37
C LYS A 52 -18.77 -8.88 -27.47
N LEU A 53 -18.60 -8.39 -28.70
CA LEU A 53 -18.13 -9.23 -29.81
C LEU A 53 -16.74 -9.76 -29.55
N ALA A 54 -15.84 -8.88 -29.08
CA ALA A 54 -14.47 -9.24 -28.74
C ALA A 54 -14.40 -10.26 -27.57
N GLU A 55 -15.19 -10.07 -26.52
CA GLU A 55 -15.30 -11.01 -25.40
C GLU A 55 -15.82 -12.38 -25.82
N ALA A 56 -16.72 -12.41 -26.81
CA ALA A 56 -17.25 -13.65 -27.40
C ALA A 56 -16.29 -14.29 -28.41
N GLY A 57 -15.12 -13.72 -28.67
CA GLY A 57 -14.14 -14.19 -29.66
C GLY A 57 -14.62 -14.08 -31.11
N LYS A 58 -15.64 -13.24 -31.36
CA LYS A 58 -16.18 -12.99 -32.72
C LYS A 58 -15.35 -11.90 -33.41
N PRO A 59 -15.29 -11.92 -34.75
CA PRO A 59 -14.70 -10.83 -35.51
C PRO A 59 -15.37 -9.49 -35.18
N VAL A 60 -14.59 -8.42 -35.17
CA VAL A 60 -15.09 -7.06 -34.94
C VAL A 60 -14.78 -6.23 -36.19
N ASP A 61 -15.82 -5.95 -36.96
CA ASP A 61 -15.78 -5.11 -38.14
C ASP A 61 -17.16 -4.39 -38.28
N VAL A 62 -17.28 -3.50 -39.26
CA VAL A 62 -18.51 -2.74 -39.50
C VAL A 62 -19.73 -3.63 -39.66
N LEU A 63 -19.59 -4.78 -40.33
CA LEU A 63 -20.69 -5.70 -40.58
C LEU A 63 -21.21 -6.38 -39.31
N THR A 64 -20.27 -6.99 -38.57
CA THR A 64 -20.58 -7.72 -37.32
C THR A 64 -21.12 -6.80 -36.22
N VAL A 65 -20.63 -5.55 -36.15
CA VAL A 65 -21.12 -4.52 -35.21
C VAL A 65 -22.52 -4.07 -35.65
N THR A 66 -22.77 -3.92 -36.97
CA THR A 66 -24.11 -3.60 -37.49
C THR A 66 -25.10 -4.68 -37.13
N ASP A 67 -24.78 -5.95 -37.33
CA ASP A 67 -25.64 -7.09 -36.99
C ASP A 67 -25.94 -7.13 -35.50
N ALA A 68 -24.93 -6.97 -34.65
CA ALA A 68 -25.08 -6.94 -33.19
C ALA A 68 -25.99 -5.79 -32.70
N LEU A 69 -25.87 -4.61 -33.29
CA LEU A 69 -26.70 -3.45 -32.97
C LEU A 69 -28.14 -3.63 -33.51
N THR A 70 -28.30 -4.29 -34.65
CA THR A 70 -29.61 -4.60 -35.23
C THR A 70 -30.38 -5.59 -34.36
N GLU A 71 -29.73 -6.69 -33.93
CA GLU A 71 -30.31 -7.68 -33.01
C GLU A 71 -30.77 -7.05 -31.69
N GLN A 72 -30.10 -5.99 -31.24
CA GLN A 72 -30.47 -5.27 -30.02
C GLN A 72 -31.45 -4.11 -30.24
N GLY A 73 -31.90 -3.87 -31.49
CA GLY A 73 -32.75 -2.74 -31.83
C GLY A 73 -32.10 -1.36 -31.63
N GLN A 74 -30.77 -1.31 -31.70
CA GLN A 74 -29.96 -0.09 -31.36
C GLN A 74 -29.30 0.55 -32.60
N LEU A 75 -29.49 0.00 -33.77
CA LEU A 75 -28.84 0.51 -34.99
C LEU A 75 -29.29 1.92 -35.35
N ASP A 76 -30.57 2.21 -35.36
CA ASP A 76 -31.10 3.55 -35.67
C ASP A 76 -30.67 4.61 -34.66
N PRO A 77 -30.75 4.36 -33.33
CA PRO A 77 -30.26 5.30 -32.30
C PRO A 77 -28.80 5.68 -32.43
N VAL A 78 -27.92 4.84 -33.00
CA VAL A 78 -26.49 5.15 -33.17
C VAL A 78 -26.18 5.86 -34.48
N GLY A 79 -27.16 6.05 -35.36
CA GLY A 79 -27.03 6.75 -36.65
C GLY A 79 -26.97 5.85 -37.86
N GLY A 80 -27.36 4.57 -37.70
CA GLY A 80 -27.47 3.59 -38.77
C GLY A 80 -26.13 3.11 -39.35
N VAL A 81 -26.22 2.27 -40.39
CA VAL A 81 -25.04 1.70 -41.08
C VAL A 81 -24.12 2.79 -41.65
N GLY A 82 -24.70 3.89 -42.15
CA GLY A 82 -23.92 4.99 -42.73
C GLY A 82 -23.03 5.69 -41.72
N TYR A 83 -23.46 5.75 -40.45
CA TYR A 83 -22.58 6.33 -39.40
C TYR A 83 -21.40 5.40 -39.07
N LEU A 84 -21.67 4.10 -38.97
CA LEU A 84 -20.57 3.10 -38.68
C LEU A 84 -19.56 3.05 -39.84
N ALA A 85 -19.99 3.09 -41.09
CA ALA A 85 -19.11 3.15 -42.26
C ALA A 85 -18.26 4.44 -42.28
N ASN A 86 -18.85 5.59 -41.91
CA ASN A 86 -18.13 6.84 -41.82
C ASN A 86 -17.02 6.84 -40.71
N LEU A 87 -17.20 6.09 -39.63
CA LEU A 87 -16.15 5.93 -38.61
C LEU A 87 -14.93 5.17 -39.15
N ASP A 88 -15.15 4.18 -40.01
CA ASP A 88 -14.12 3.40 -40.66
C ASP A 88 -13.35 4.22 -41.72
N ASP A 89 -14.07 4.95 -42.58
CA ASP A 89 -13.49 5.81 -43.64
C ASP A 89 -12.59 6.91 -43.09
N GLN A 90 -12.89 7.48 -41.91
CA GLN A 90 -12.07 8.49 -41.27
C GLN A 90 -10.69 7.95 -40.82
N VAL A 91 -10.62 6.70 -40.44
CA VAL A 91 -9.36 6.06 -40.02
C VAL A 91 -8.55 5.58 -41.21
N THR A 92 -9.23 5.07 -42.26
CA THR A 92 -8.56 4.57 -43.49
C THR A 92 -7.80 5.70 -44.19
N SER A 93 -8.24 6.95 -44.07
CA SER A 93 -7.55 8.11 -44.61
C SER A 93 -6.29 8.52 -43.81
N SER A 94 -6.03 7.92 -42.63
CA SER A 94 -4.88 8.25 -41.77
C SER A 94 -4.36 7.03 -41.01
N LEU A 95 -3.50 6.23 -41.65
CA LEU A 95 -2.82 5.08 -41.02
C LEU A 95 -2.05 5.44 -39.72
N ALA A 96 -1.69 6.70 -39.52
CA ALA A 96 -1.12 7.18 -38.28
C ALA A 96 -2.07 7.04 -37.05
N SER A 97 -3.39 6.97 -37.30
CA SER A 97 -4.39 6.80 -36.24
C SER A 97 -4.31 5.43 -35.59
N LEU A 98 -4.02 4.36 -36.35
CA LEU A 98 -3.86 3.00 -35.83
C LEU A 98 -2.63 2.90 -34.92
N THR A 99 -1.53 3.54 -35.29
CA THR A 99 -0.30 3.53 -34.49
C THR A 99 -0.49 4.27 -33.14
N ASN A 100 -1.28 5.36 -33.15
CA ASN A 100 -1.46 6.25 -32.01
C ASN A 100 -2.79 6.03 -31.26
N VAL A 101 -3.47 4.90 -31.44
CA VAL A 101 -4.80 4.65 -30.86
C VAL A 101 -4.83 4.77 -29.33
N GLU A 102 -3.78 4.37 -28.65
CA GLU A 102 -3.65 4.52 -27.18
C GLU A 102 -3.65 5.98 -26.74
N HIS A 103 -2.98 6.85 -27.48
CA HIS A 103 -2.99 8.29 -27.20
C HIS A 103 -4.41 8.89 -27.30
N TYR A 104 -5.21 8.44 -28.27
CA TYR A 104 -6.62 8.85 -28.36
C TYR A 104 -7.45 8.28 -27.22
N ALA A 105 -7.21 7.02 -26.83
CA ALA A 105 -7.84 6.42 -25.66
C ALA A 105 -7.51 7.16 -24.36
N GLU A 106 -6.29 7.60 -24.16
CA GLU A 106 -5.88 8.44 -23.01
C GLU A 106 -6.63 9.79 -22.97
N LYS A 107 -6.84 10.44 -24.13
CA LYS A 107 -7.65 11.66 -24.20
C LYS A 107 -9.11 11.43 -23.80
N ILE A 108 -9.70 10.31 -24.21
CA ILE A 108 -11.05 9.94 -23.80
C ILE A 108 -11.10 9.73 -22.29
N LEU A 109 -10.13 9.00 -21.72
CA LEU A 109 -10.02 8.76 -20.28
C LEU A 109 -9.87 10.06 -19.48
N ASP A 110 -9.03 11.01 -19.91
CA ASP A 110 -8.90 12.31 -19.24
C ASP A 110 -10.26 13.03 -19.18
N LYS A 111 -10.99 13.06 -20.30
CA LYS A 111 -12.31 13.67 -20.36
C LYS A 111 -13.35 12.92 -19.53
N SER A 112 -13.30 11.57 -19.52
CA SER A 112 -14.17 10.73 -18.68
C SER A 112 -13.93 11.05 -17.20
N ARG A 113 -12.70 11.09 -16.75
CA ARG A 113 -12.33 11.43 -15.35
C ARG A 113 -12.82 12.82 -14.95
N ARG A 114 -12.69 13.80 -15.84
CA ARG A 114 -13.21 15.15 -15.58
C ARG A 114 -14.74 15.17 -15.46
N ARG A 115 -15.45 14.37 -16.28
CA ARG A 115 -16.91 14.22 -16.14
C ARG A 115 -17.28 13.56 -14.82
N GLN A 116 -16.57 12.50 -14.42
CA GLN A 116 -16.77 11.82 -13.14
C GLN A 116 -16.50 12.76 -11.96
N ALA A 117 -15.41 13.54 -12.01
CA ALA A 117 -15.11 14.53 -10.98
C ALA A 117 -16.19 15.62 -10.89
N ARG A 118 -16.70 16.11 -12.04
CA ARG A 118 -17.81 17.07 -12.05
C ARG A 118 -19.10 16.48 -11.46
N ALA A 119 -19.42 15.26 -11.83
CA ALA A 119 -20.59 14.55 -11.28
C ALA A 119 -20.49 14.30 -9.78
N ALA A 120 -19.28 13.94 -9.30
CA ALA A 120 -18.98 13.81 -7.88
C ALA A 120 -19.16 15.15 -7.15
N GLY A 121 -18.61 16.24 -7.69
CA GLY A 121 -18.78 17.59 -7.14
C GLY A 121 -20.25 18.01 -7.04
N ALA A 122 -21.05 17.74 -8.06
CA ALA A 122 -22.48 18.03 -8.03
C ALA A 122 -23.24 17.23 -6.95
N ARG A 123 -22.93 15.93 -6.80
CA ARG A 123 -23.49 15.10 -5.71
C ARG A 123 -23.12 15.62 -4.33
N MET A 124 -21.88 16.05 -4.18
CA MET A 124 -21.39 16.65 -2.91
C MET A 124 -22.14 17.94 -2.59
N THR A 125 -22.28 18.85 -3.55
CA THR A 125 -23.05 20.09 -3.36
C THR A 125 -24.48 19.77 -2.93
N SER A 126 -25.15 18.86 -3.64
CA SER A 126 -26.51 18.44 -3.30
C SER A 126 -26.61 17.84 -1.89
N ALA A 127 -25.65 17.00 -1.51
CA ALA A 127 -25.64 16.38 -0.17
C ALA A 127 -25.37 17.39 0.94
N THR A 128 -24.55 18.43 0.70
CA THR A 128 -24.29 19.50 1.69
C THR A 128 -25.47 20.48 1.85
N GLU A 129 -26.34 20.56 0.85
CA GLU A 129 -27.56 21.39 0.88
C GLU A 129 -28.76 20.66 1.52
N ASP A 130 -28.69 19.34 1.70
CA ASP A 130 -29.73 18.51 2.28
C ASP A 130 -29.57 18.41 3.81
N PRO A 131 -30.46 19.03 4.64
CA PRO A 131 -30.35 18.98 6.09
C PRO A 131 -30.51 17.57 6.69
N SER A 132 -31.00 16.59 5.93
CA SER A 132 -31.17 15.22 6.38
C SER A 132 -29.87 14.40 6.31
N VAL A 133 -28.85 14.90 5.59
CA VAL A 133 -27.57 14.23 5.41
C VAL A 133 -26.58 14.77 6.46
N SER A 134 -26.02 13.88 7.24
CA SER A 134 -25.01 14.25 8.24
C SER A 134 -23.66 14.64 7.59
N THR A 135 -22.87 15.43 8.32
CA THR A 135 -21.52 15.80 7.85
C THR A 135 -20.64 14.57 7.56
N ASP A 136 -20.77 13.51 8.38
CA ASP A 136 -20.01 12.27 8.19
C ASP A 136 -20.41 11.54 6.89
N GLU A 137 -21.70 11.52 6.57
CA GLU A 137 -22.19 10.96 5.29
C GLU A 137 -21.70 11.78 4.09
N CYS A 138 -21.68 13.11 4.21
CA CYS A 138 -21.08 13.96 3.17
C CYS A 138 -19.60 13.64 2.96
N LEU A 139 -18.82 13.50 4.02
CA LEU A 139 -17.39 13.13 3.95
C LEU A 139 -17.19 11.73 3.35
N GLN A 140 -18.05 10.79 3.68
CA GLN A 140 -18.02 9.45 3.10
C GLN A 140 -18.29 9.46 1.59
N LEU A 141 -19.28 10.23 1.12
CA LEU A 141 -19.56 10.42 -0.33
C LEU A 141 -18.37 11.01 -1.08
N VAL A 142 -17.64 11.97 -0.47
CA VAL A 142 -16.38 12.51 -1.01
C VAL A 142 -15.36 11.40 -1.19
N HIS A 143 -15.14 10.62 -0.13
CA HIS A 143 -14.14 9.57 -0.12
C HIS A 143 -14.44 8.46 -1.14
N GLU A 144 -15.67 7.99 -1.19
CA GLU A 144 -16.12 6.99 -2.17
C GLU A 144 -15.97 7.50 -3.61
N SER A 145 -16.31 8.77 -3.87
CA SER A 145 -16.17 9.38 -5.19
C SER A 145 -14.70 9.46 -5.62
N LEU A 146 -13.80 9.83 -4.71
CA LEU A 146 -12.36 9.86 -4.99
C LEU A 146 -11.82 8.46 -5.29
N LEU A 147 -12.21 7.45 -4.51
CA LEU A 147 -11.83 6.06 -4.75
C LEU A 147 -12.32 5.55 -6.10
N GLN A 148 -13.55 5.89 -6.52
CA GLN A 148 -14.09 5.52 -7.83
C GLN A 148 -13.29 6.14 -8.98
N ILE A 149 -12.93 7.43 -8.88
CA ILE A 149 -12.12 8.14 -9.88
C ILE A 149 -10.70 7.54 -9.93
N GLU A 150 -10.10 7.21 -8.78
CA GLU A 150 -8.80 6.56 -8.70
C GLU A 150 -8.82 5.12 -9.25
N ALA A 151 -9.84 4.34 -8.96
CA ALA A 151 -10.01 2.98 -9.46
C ALA A 151 -10.19 2.95 -11.00
N SER A 152 -10.82 3.96 -11.58
CA SER A 152 -10.89 4.14 -13.03
C SER A 152 -9.53 4.51 -13.66
N SER A 153 -8.58 5.00 -12.84
CA SER A 153 -7.22 5.38 -13.25
C SER A 153 -6.24 4.21 -13.29
N GLY A 154 -6.51 3.14 -12.55
CA GLY A 154 -5.56 2.05 -12.24
C GLY A 154 -5.84 0.75 -12.97
N ARG A 155 -6.15 0.77 -14.26
CA ARG A 155 -6.08 -0.46 -15.04
C ARG A 155 -4.62 -0.85 -15.24
N THR A 156 -4.13 -1.71 -14.37
CA THR A 156 -2.90 -2.46 -14.61
C THR A 156 -3.15 -3.41 -15.77
N THR A 157 -2.83 -2.97 -16.97
CA THR A 157 -2.72 -3.87 -18.11
C THR A 157 -1.59 -4.85 -17.84
N ALA A 158 -1.79 -6.13 -18.17
CA ALA A 158 -0.69 -7.10 -18.15
C ALA A 158 0.43 -6.57 -19.06
N ARG A 159 1.65 -6.48 -18.53
CA ARG A 159 2.83 -6.08 -19.31
C ARG A 159 3.52 -7.34 -19.82
N HIS A 160 3.94 -7.32 -21.10
CA HIS A 160 4.79 -8.38 -21.60
C HIS A 160 6.17 -8.34 -20.93
N VAL A 161 6.78 -9.49 -20.66
CA VAL A 161 8.07 -9.58 -19.95
C VAL A 161 9.15 -8.71 -20.62
N ARG A 162 9.18 -8.64 -21.94
CA ARG A 162 10.13 -7.80 -22.70
C ARG A 162 10.06 -6.32 -22.33
N ASP A 163 8.88 -5.82 -21.90
CA ASP A 163 8.64 -4.39 -21.68
C ASP A 163 9.16 -3.92 -20.33
N PHE A 164 9.29 -4.82 -19.35
CA PHE A 164 9.79 -4.48 -18.02
C PHE A 164 11.15 -5.11 -17.68
N MET A 165 11.64 -6.09 -18.45
CA MET A 165 12.95 -6.72 -18.19
C MET A 165 14.13 -5.72 -18.21
N PRO A 166 14.16 -4.71 -19.10
CA PRO A 166 15.19 -3.67 -19.04
C PRO A 166 15.12 -2.82 -17.75
N GLU A 167 13.94 -2.65 -17.16
CA GLU A 167 13.77 -1.95 -15.87
C GLU A 167 14.36 -2.79 -14.74
N VAL A 168 14.10 -4.11 -14.76
CA VAL A 168 14.66 -5.06 -13.77
C VAL A 168 16.19 -5.04 -13.82
N LEU A 169 16.80 -5.10 -15.00
CA LEU A 169 18.26 -5.07 -15.13
C LEU A 169 18.85 -3.74 -14.61
N ARG A 170 18.25 -2.61 -14.95
CA ARG A 170 18.70 -1.31 -14.43
C ARG A 170 18.58 -1.21 -12.90
N GLU A 171 17.50 -1.76 -12.32
CA GLU A 171 17.34 -1.83 -10.88
C GLU A 171 18.43 -2.67 -10.23
N LEU A 172 18.73 -3.87 -10.79
CA LEU A 172 19.80 -4.74 -10.31
C LEU A 172 21.19 -4.09 -10.43
N GLU A 173 21.47 -3.41 -11.55
CA GLU A 173 22.72 -2.67 -11.73
C GLU A 173 22.88 -1.57 -10.68
N THR A 174 21.82 -0.78 -10.46
CA THR A 174 21.81 0.28 -9.45
C THR A 174 22.02 -0.29 -8.03
N GLN A 175 21.37 -1.40 -7.72
CA GLN A 175 21.51 -2.09 -6.44
C GLN A 175 22.91 -2.69 -6.26
N SER A 176 23.51 -3.23 -7.32
CA SER A 176 24.86 -3.83 -7.28
C SER A 176 25.97 -2.79 -7.07
N GLN A 177 25.77 -1.56 -7.56
CA GLN A 177 26.69 -0.45 -7.37
C GLN A 177 26.57 0.18 -5.97
N ASN A 178 25.39 0.10 -5.37
CA ASN A 178 25.17 0.54 -4.01
C ASN A 178 25.57 -0.59 -3.05
N GLN A 179 26.72 -0.48 -2.41
CA GLN A 179 27.20 -1.43 -1.37
C GLN A 179 26.33 -1.42 -0.09
N GLY A 180 25.11 -0.87 -0.15
CA GLY A 180 24.17 -0.70 0.96
C GLY A 180 23.02 -1.69 0.96
N LEU A 181 22.18 -1.57 1.98
CA LEU A 181 20.94 -2.32 2.14
C LEU A 181 19.97 -1.99 1.00
N VAL A 182 19.36 -3.02 0.41
CA VAL A 182 18.39 -2.86 -0.70
C VAL A 182 17.08 -2.25 -0.21
N GLY A 183 16.61 -2.69 0.96
CA GLY A 183 15.39 -2.19 1.61
C GLY A 183 15.67 -1.10 2.65
N MET A 184 14.62 -0.62 3.29
CA MET A 184 14.69 0.26 4.44
C MET A 184 15.20 -0.52 5.66
N THR A 185 16.07 0.09 6.46
CA THR A 185 16.72 -0.59 7.58
C THR A 185 15.75 -0.90 8.72
N THR A 186 15.96 -2.01 9.39
CA THR A 186 15.29 -2.33 10.66
C THR A 186 16.03 -1.74 11.88
N GLY A 187 17.27 -1.27 11.70
CA GLY A 187 18.15 -0.86 12.79
C GLY A 187 18.77 -2.03 13.56
N ILE A 188 18.66 -3.26 13.04
CA ILE A 188 19.31 -4.47 13.53
C ILE A 188 20.06 -5.10 12.36
N HIS A 189 21.37 -5.04 12.40
CA HIS A 189 22.24 -5.39 11.27
C HIS A 189 22.04 -6.85 10.79
N SER A 190 21.98 -7.81 11.70
CA SER A 190 21.77 -9.21 11.38
C SER A 190 20.40 -9.46 10.74
N LEU A 191 19.36 -8.72 11.15
CA LEU A 191 18.03 -8.80 10.55
C LEU A 191 18.05 -8.21 9.15
N ASP A 192 18.72 -7.07 8.96
CA ASP A 192 18.86 -6.43 7.66
C ASP A 192 19.62 -7.34 6.67
N LEU A 193 20.67 -8.02 7.11
CA LEU A 193 21.37 -9.02 6.30
C LEU A 193 20.49 -10.24 5.95
N ALA A 194 19.72 -10.74 6.92
CA ALA A 194 18.89 -11.93 6.72
C ALA A 194 17.69 -11.68 5.79
N THR A 195 17.20 -10.44 5.72
CA THR A 195 15.95 -10.10 5.00
C THR A 195 16.17 -9.20 3.79
N GLY A 196 17.30 -8.51 3.72
CA GLY A 196 17.55 -7.43 2.77
C GLY A 196 16.87 -6.12 3.15
N GLY A 197 16.35 -5.99 4.39
CA GLY A 197 15.56 -4.85 4.87
C GLY A 197 14.11 -4.83 4.38
N ILE A 198 13.35 -3.82 4.81
CA ILE A 198 11.94 -3.65 4.46
C ILE A 198 11.84 -3.06 3.05
N ARG A 199 11.33 -3.83 2.09
CA ARG A 199 11.25 -3.38 0.70
C ARG A 199 9.93 -2.66 0.42
N SER A 200 9.93 -1.83 -0.61
CA SER A 200 8.70 -1.27 -1.18
C SER A 200 7.75 -2.38 -1.60
N CYS A 201 6.44 -2.14 -1.48
CA CYS A 201 5.36 -3.09 -1.75
C CYS A 201 5.26 -4.25 -0.74
N GLU A 202 6.01 -4.25 0.35
CA GLU A 202 5.94 -5.27 1.38
C GLU A 202 5.13 -4.84 2.61
N LEU A 203 4.42 -5.81 3.18
CA LEU A 203 3.82 -5.74 4.51
C LEU A 203 4.62 -6.62 5.46
N TRP A 204 5.21 -6.02 6.47
CA TRP A 204 5.86 -6.73 7.58
C TRP A 204 4.96 -6.73 8.80
N THR A 205 4.96 -7.81 9.55
CA THR A 205 4.22 -7.89 10.81
C THR A 205 5.15 -8.21 11.98
N ILE A 206 5.05 -7.44 13.05
CA ILE A 206 5.74 -7.69 14.30
C ILE A 206 4.69 -8.19 15.30
N GLY A 207 4.74 -9.47 15.62
CA GLY A 207 3.86 -10.10 16.61
C GLY A 207 4.56 -10.27 17.94
N ALA A 208 4.01 -9.72 19.04
CA ALA A 208 4.59 -9.93 20.36
C ALA A 208 3.51 -10.02 21.46
N LEU A 209 3.85 -10.73 22.54
CA LEU A 209 3.08 -10.67 23.78
C LEU A 209 3.17 -9.28 24.42
N PRO A 210 2.20 -8.88 25.27
CA PRO A 210 2.27 -7.64 26.02
C PRO A 210 3.59 -7.53 26.79
N GLY A 211 4.24 -6.36 26.70
CA GLY A 211 5.51 -6.10 27.37
C GLY A 211 6.76 -6.76 26.76
N LYS A 212 6.62 -7.52 25.66
CA LYS A 212 7.75 -8.21 25.00
C LYS A 212 8.34 -7.41 23.80
N GLY A 213 8.39 -6.10 23.90
CA GLY A 213 9.17 -5.25 23.00
C GLY A 213 8.55 -4.90 21.65
N LYS A 214 7.26 -5.21 21.38
CA LYS A 214 6.57 -4.91 20.12
C LYS A 214 6.76 -3.45 19.67
N THR A 215 6.28 -2.52 20.48
CA THR A 215 6.37 -1.07 20.19
C THR A 215 7.83 -0.60 20.21
N ALA A 216 8.70 -1.18 21.04
CA ALA A 216 10.13 -0.85 21.08
C ALA A 216 10.82 -1.16 19.74
N LEU A 217 10.52 -2.33 19.15
CA LEU A 217 11.04 -2.69 17.83
C LEU A 217 10.48 -1.78 16.73
N GLY A 218 9.19 -1.44 16.78
CA GLY A 218 8.58 -0.46 15.87
C GLY A 218 9.25 0.90 15.96
N VAL A 219 9.46 1.42 17.17
CA VAL A 219 10.18 2.67 17.45
C VAL A 219 11.61 2.64 16.91
N GLN A 220 12.33 1.53 17.10
CA GLN A 220 13.68 1.36 16.58
C GLN A 220 13.74 1.42 15.07
N ILE A 221 12.82 0.75 14.38
CA ILE A 221 12.70 0.80 12.91
C ILE A 221 12.42 2.23 12.45
N VAL A 222 11.51 2.94 13.10
CA VAL A 222 11.17 4.34 12.78
C VAL A 222 12.38 5.25 12.92
N LEU A 223 13.11 5.16 14.04
CA LEU A 223 14.28 5.98 14.29
C LEU A 223 15.44 5.67 13.33
N ALA A 224 15.65 4.40 13.00
CA ALA A 224 16.70 3.99 12.05
C ALA A 224 16.42 4.58 10.65
N ASN A 225 15.17 4.54 10.20
CA ASN A 225 14.76 5.13 8.93
C ASN A 225 14.76 6.66 8.97
N GLY A 226 14.35 7.27 10.08
CA GLY A 226 14.47 8.71 10.28
C GLY A 226 15.91 9.20 10.16
N ALA A 227 16.86 8.49 10.78
CA ALA A 227 18.31 8.78 10.67
C ALA A 227 18.82 8.59 9.22
N ALA A 228 18.29 7.61 8.49
CA ALA A 228 18.55 7.39 7.06
C ALA A 228 17.81 8.38 6.14
N ARG A 229 17.14 9.41 6.69
CA ARG A 229 16.35 10.40 5.95
C ARG A 229 15.21 9.79 5.12
N THR A 230 14.70 8.63 5.48
CA THR A 230 13.55 7.98 4.87
C THR A 230 12.26 8.50 5.50
N PRO A 231 11.39 9.23 4.78
CA PRO A 231 10.16 9.76 5.35
C PRO A 231 9.23 8.63 5.81
N THR A 232 8.86 8.67 7.08
CA THR A 232 8.10 7.61 7.77
C THR A 232 6.89 8.20 8.47
N LEU A 233 5.72 7.56 8.30
CA LEU A 233 4.48 7.89 8.99
C LEU A 233 4.15 6.79 10.01
N VAL A 234 3.86 7.20 11.24
CA VAL A 234 3.48 6.31 12.35
C VAL A 234 2.04 6.59 12.73
N PHE A 235 1.17 5.59 12.63
CA PHE A 235 -0.15 5.60 13.27
C PHE A 235 -0.02 4.98 14.66
N SER A 236 -0.04 5.82 15.68
CA SER A 236 0.05 5.41 17.09
C SER A 236 -1.33 5.43 17.72
N LEU A 237 -2.09 4.35 17.54
CA LEU A 237 -3.49 4.28 18.00
C LEU A 237 -3.62 3.95 19.49
N GLU A 238 -2.55 3.46 20.13
CA GLU A 238 -2.52 3.11 21.55
C GLU A 238 -1.92 4.22 22.42
N MET A 239 -0.99 5.01 21.86
CA MET A 239 -0.18 5.95 22.62
C MET A 239 -0.22 7.35 21.99
N GLN A 240 -0.28 8.38 22.84
CA GLN A 240 -0.20 9.77 22.41
C GLN A 240 1.20 10.13 21.87
N ASP A 241 1.29 11.16 21.05
CA ASP A 241 2.51 11.66 20.43
C ASP A 241 3.64 11.95 21.43
N LEU A 242 3.31 12.57 22.57
CA LEU A 242 4.26 12.83 23.66
C LEU A 242 4.85 11.54 24.26
N GLU A 243 4.08 10.47 24.34
CA GLU A 243 4.57 9.20 24.84
C GLU A 243 5.49 8.50 23.83
N ILE A 244 5.15 8.56 22.54
CA ILE A 244 6.02 8.11 21.45
C ILE A 244 7.32 8.91 21.44
N GLY A 245 7.25 10.24 21.57
CA GLY A 245 8.40 11.12 21.69
C GLY A 245 9.34 10.75 22.86
N LYS A 246 8.79 10.42 24.02
CA LYS A 246 9.56 9.91 25.16
C LYS A 246 10.26 8.58 24.85
N ARG A 247 9.61 7.68 24.09
CA ARG A 247 10.21 6.42 23.65
C ARG A 247 11.32 6.65 22.62
N PHE A 248 11.15 7.62 21.72
CA PHE A 248 12.23 8.03 20.81
C PHE A 248 13.48 8.52 21.56
N LEU A 249 13.26 9.38 22.56
CA LEU A 249 14.37 9.86 23.42
C LEU A 249 15.04 8.72 24.18
N ALA A 250 14.27 7.81 24.79
CA ALA A 250 14.80 6.66 25.51
C ALA A 250 15.62 5.72 24.61
N ALA A 251 15.14 5.46 23.39
CA ALA A 251 15.80 4.55 22.44
C ALA A 251 17.08 5.14 21.85
N LYS A 252 17.16 6.48 21.73
CA LYS A 252 18.29 7.15 21.05
C LYS A 252 19.32 7.74 22.02
N SER A 253 18.89 8.27 23.19
CA SER A 253 19.80 8.82 24.21
C SER A 253 20.38 7.73 25.13
N SER A 254 21.34 8.12 26.00
CA SER A 254 21.82 7.27 27.08
C SER A 254 20.92 7.30 28.33
N CYS A 255 19.88 8.17 28.34
CA CYS A 255 18.99 8.36 29.46
C CYS A 255 17.99 7.20 29.58
N PRO A 256 17.92 6.49 30.72
CA PRO A 256 16.97 5.39 30.90
C PRO A 256 15.51 5.84 30.77
N ALA A 257 14.67 5.01 30.15
CA ALA A 257 13.25 5.28 29.96
C ALA A 257 12.52 5.62 31.27
N ILE A 258 12.91 4.97 32.38
CA ILE A 258 12.36 5.27 33.71
C ILE A 258 12.66 6.70 34.19
N GLN A 259 13.81 7.26 33.84
CA GLN A 259 14.14 8.65 34.16
C GLN A 259 13.37 9.64 33.27
N ILE A 260 13.22 9.32 31.98
CA ILE A 260 12.39 10.13 31.07
C ILE A 260 10.93 10.14 31.52
N ARG A 261 10.44 9.01 32.06
CA ARG A 261 9.11 8.91 32.65
C ARG A 261 8.98 9.71 33.97
N ASN A 262 10.07 9.78 34.76
CA ASN A 262 10.14 10.50 36.03
C ASN A 262 11.21 11.60 35.93
N PRO A 263 10.93 12.75 35.29
CA PRO A 263 11.94 13.77 34.95
C PRO A 263 12.69 14.37 36.13
N GLN A 264 12.10 14.37 37.32
CA GLN A 264 12.77 14.82 38.55
C GLN A 264 14.01 13.96 38.90
N THR A 265 14.15 12.77 38.35
CA THR A 265 15.27 11.89 38.57
C THR A 265 16.40 12.08 37.55
N ILE A 266 16.18 12.93 36.54
CA ILE A 266 17.17 13.25 35.52
C ILE A 266 18.20 14.20 36.12
N LYS A 267 19.48 13.77 36.13
CA LYS A 267 20.58 14.63 36.59
C LYS A 267 20.77 15.81 35.63
N ARG A 268 21.23 16.96 36.18
CA ARG A 268 21.41 18.19 35.38
C ARG A 268 22.41 18.02 34.22
N ASP A 269 23.43 17.23 34.40
CA ASP A 269 24.47 16.94 33.40
C ASP A 269 23.95 16.13 32.19
N ARG A 270 22.79 15.49 32.29
CA ARG A 270 22.17 14.74 31.19
C ARG A 270 21.21 15.55 30.29
N TRP A 271 20.81 16.74 30.76
CA TRP A 271 19.90 17.58 29.97
C TRP A 271 20.50 18.06 28.64
N PRO A 272 21.80 18.42 28.52
CA PRO A 272 22.40 18.77 27.24
C PRO A 272 22.29 17.64 26.20
N GLU A 273 22.61 16.39 26.57
CA GLU A 273 22.49 15.22 25.71
C GLU A 273 21.04 15.00 25.24
N LEU A 274 20.06 15.15 26.16
CA LEU A 274 18.66 14.99 25.82
C LEU A 274 18.18 16.07 24.83
N LEU A 275 18.63 17.32 25.00
CA LEU A 275 18.29 18.42 24.10
C LEU A 275 18.91 18.19 22.70
N GLU A 276 20.17 17.76 22.64
CA GLU A 276 20.84 17.41 21.40
C GLU A 276 20.14 16.25 20.69
N THR A 277 19.83 15.17 21.43
CA THR A 277 19.07 14.02 20.90
C THR A 277 17.69 14.43 20.40
N ALA A 278 16.99 15.31 21.12
CA ALA A 278 15.69 15.82 20.69
C ALA A 278 15.79 16.64 19.40
N ALA A 279 16.83 17.49 19.27
CA ALA A 279 17.07 18.25 18.06
C ALA A 279 17.37 17.33 16.86
N GLU A 280 18.19 16.30 17.05
CA GLU A 280 18.48 15.33 16.00
C GLU A 280 17.22 14.56 15.55
N ILE A 281 16.33 14.19 16.49
CA ILE A 281 15.07 13.51 16.17
C ILE A 281 14.13 14.46 15.43
N ALA A 282 14.06 15.73 15.83
CA ALA A 282 13.23 16.74 15.19
C ALA A 282 13.60 17.00 13.72
N GLU A 283 14.86 16.82 13.37
CA GLU A 283 15.33 16.92 11.98
C GLU A 283 14.98 15.67 11.12
N CYS A 284 14.54 14.57 11.75
CA CYS A 284 14.17 13.36 11.02
C CYS A 284 12.78 13.53 10.35
N PRO A 285 12.57 13.05 9.13
CA PRO A 285 11.28 13.11 8.45
C PRO A 285 10.32 12.05 9.01
N ILE A 286 9.98 12.16 10.28
CA ILE A 286 9.06 11.27 11.00
C ILE A 286 7.77 12.03 11.29
N TYR A 287 6.64 11.47 10.90
CA TYR A 287 5.30 12.00 11.14
C TYR A 287 4.53 11.05 12.05
N VAL A 288 3.83 11.56 13.04
CA VAL A 288 3.04 10.77 13.99
C VAL A 288 1.58 11.21 13.93
N ASP A 289 0.68 10.25 13.76
CA ASP A 289 -0.76 10.41 13.85
C ASP A 289 -1.21 9.57 15.07
N ASP A 290 -1.64 10.24 16.14
CA ASP A 290 -1.95 9.62 17.43
C ASP A 290 -3.45 9.55 17.74
N ARG A 291 -4.29 9.65 16.71
CA ARG A 291 -5.75 9.49 16.87
C ARG A 291 -6.05 8.07 17.41
N GLY A 292 -6.65 8.00 18.59
CA GLY A 292 -6.83 6.74 19.34
C GLY A 292 -7.75 5.69 18.71
N SER A 293 -8.56 6.08 17.73
CA SER A 293 -9.40 5.17 16.94
C SER A 293 -9.57 5.76 15.55
N LEU A 294 -9.35 4.93 14.53
CA LEU A 294 -9.50 5.32 13.14
C LEU A 294 -10.25 4.23 12.38
N LYS A 295 -11.18 4.64 11.53
CA LYS A 295 -11.71 3.75 10.50
C LYS A 295 -10.59 3.46 9.48
N ILE A 296 -10.56 2.26 8.96
CA ILE A 296 -9.53 1.86 7.99
C ILE A 296 -9.48 2.81 6.77
N GLN A 297 -10.62 3.32 6.32
CA GLN A 297 -10.71 4.27 5.23
C GLN A 297 -10.02 5.59 5.56
N GLU A 298 -10.18 6.11 6.77
CA GLU A 298 -9.53 7.33 7.25
C GLU A 298 -8.02 7.15 7.37
N LEU A 299 -7.57 5.98 7.87
CA LEU A 299 -6.16 5.63 7.94
C LEU A 299 -5.54 5.61 6.53
N LEU A 300 -6.19 4.94 5.57
CA LEU A 300 -5.72 4.86 4.19
C LEU A 300 -5.69 6.24 3.52
N ALA A 301 -6.70 7.08 3.76
CA ALA A 301 -6.76 8.44 3.21
C ALA A 301 -5.64 9.32 3.78
N SER A 302 -5.43 9.27 5.11
CA SER A 302 -4.34 9.97 5.79
C SER A 302 -2.98 9.51 5.26
N ALA A 303 -2.76 8.20 5.17
CA ALA A 303 -1.51 7.64 4.64
C ALA A 303 -1.23 8.16 3.21
N ARG A 304 -2.21 8.10 2.29
CA ARG A 304 -2.05 8.61 0.92
C ARG A 304 -1.75 10.10 0.88
N LEU A 305 -2.40 10.89 1.75
CA LEU A 305 -2.13 12.32 1.87
C LEU A 305 -0.66 12.59 2.22
N TYR A 306 -0.14 11.90 3.25
CA TYR A 306 1.25 12.06 3.67
C TYR A 306 2.24 11.53 2.65
N ILE A 307 1.93 10.43 1.95
CA ILE A 307 2.73 9.91 0.84
C ILE A 307 2.87 10.96 -0.26
N ARG A 308 1.76 11.58 -0.69
CA ARG A 308 1.76 12.59 -1.76
C ARG A 308 2.43 13.90 -1.31
N ARG A 309 2.19 14.35 -0.09
CA ARG A 309 2.65 15.64 0.42
C ARG A 309 4.10 15.63 0.87
N HIS A 310 4.52 14.54 1.51
CA HIS A 310 5.82 14.43 2.20
C HIS A 310 6.71 13.31 1.65
N GLY A 311 6.27 12.60 0.63
CA GLY A 311 7.04 11.53 0.01
C GLY A 311 7.27 10.33 0.93
N VAL A 312 6.34 10.04 1.85
CA VAL A 312 6.44 8.92 2.81
C VAL A 312 6.73 7.62 2.07
N LYS A 313 7.73 6.89 2.56
CA LYS A 313 8.19 5.59 2.01
C LYS A 313 7.86 4.43 2.93
N MET A 314 7.62 4.68 4.21
CA MET A 314 7.26 3.67 5.18
C MET A 314 6.09 4.14 6.04
N VAL A 315 5.15 3.22 6.29
CA VAL A 315 4.02 3.41 7.22
C VAL A 315 4.12 2.37 8.32
N VAL A 316 4.03 2.80 9.57
CA VAL A 316 4.01 1.92 10.75
C VAL A 316 2.67 2.08 11.45
N VAL A 317 2.00 0.96 11.80
CA VAL A 317 0.69 0.97 12.48
C VAL A 317 0.80 0.23 13.82
N ASP A 318 0.67 0.94 14.93
CA ASP A 318 0.64 0.41 16.30
C ASP A 318 -0.71 0.72 16.96
N TYR A 319 -1.65 -0.22 17.09
CA TYR A 319 -1.64 -1.60 16.64
C TYR A 319 -3.01 -1.94 15.99
N LEU A 320 -3.02 -2.99 15.26
CA LEU A 320 -4.08 -3.45 14.36
C LEU A 320 -5.51 -3.47 14.93
N ARG A 321 -5.69 -3.90 16.20
CA ARG A 321 -7.02 -4.08 16.82
C ARG A 321 -7.78 -2.78 17.07
N LEU A 322 -7.09 -1.63 17.06
CA LEU A 322 -7.69 -0.31 17.27
C LEU A 322 -8.17 0.34 15.98
N VAL A 323 -7.90 -0.30 14.82
CA VAL A 323 -8.45 0.13 13.54
C VAL A 323 -9.87 -0.44 13.39
N ASP A 324 -10.85 0.44 13.25
CA ASP A 324 -12.22 0.04 12.96
C ASP A 324 -12.38 -0.34 11.48
N ALA A 325 -12.92 -1.54 11.25
CA ALA A 325 -13.05 -2.09 9.91
C ALA A 325 -14.27 -3.02 9.81
N PRO A 326 -14.81 -3.22 8.60
CA PRO A 326 -15.89 -4.18 8.38
C PRO A 326 -15.49 -5.61 8.76
N GLY A 327 -16.40 -6.37 9.37
CA GLY A 327 -16.20 -7.76 9.72
C GLY A 327 -17.18 -8.24 10.77
N ARG A 328 -17.54 -9.54 10.74
CA ARG A 328 -18.50 -10.17 11.66
C ARG A 328 -17.91 -10.35 13.05
N ASP A 329 -16.62 -10.60 13.11
CA ASP A 329 -15.86 -10.81 14.32
C ASP A 329 -14.49 -10.10 14.26
N LEU A 330 -13.71 -10.22 15.32
CA LEU A 330 -12.39 -9.60 15.39
C LEU A 330 -11.43 -10.16 14.33
N ARG A 331 -11.55 -11.45 13.99
CA ARG A 331 -10.71 -12.11 13.00
C ARG A 331 -10.95 -11.53 11.61
N ASP A 332 -12.22 -11.41 11.21
CA ASP A 332 -12.61 -10.84 9.91
C ASP A 332 -12.10 -9.40 9.80
N ARG A 333 -12.27 -8.58 10.86
CA ARG A 333 -11.80 -7.18 10.89
C ARG A 333 -10.28 -7.08 10.74
N VAL A 334 -9.56 -7.89 11.48
CA VAL A 334 -8.09 -7.94 11.44
C VAL A 334 -7.59 -8.38 10.07
N GLY A 335 -8.21 -9.38 9.45
CA GLY A 335 -7.91 -9.82 8.09
C GLY A 335 -8.17 -8.73 7.07
N TYR A 336 -9.30 -8.04 7.20
CA TYR A 336 -9.64 -6.91 6.32
C TYR A 336 -8.58 -5.81 6.39
N VAL A 337 -8.17 -5.38 7.60
CA VAL A 337 -7.15 -4.34 7.79
C VAL A 337 -5.79 -4.76 7.22
N ALA A 338 -5.36 -6.01 7.50
CA ALA A 338 -4.10 -6.52 6.97
C ALA A 338 -4.08 -6.55 5.43
N ASN A 339 -5.19 -6.97 4.80
CA ASN A 339 -5.32 -6.94 3.33
C ASN A 339 -5.32 -5.51 2.79
N ALA A 340 -6.04 -4.58 3.42
CA ALA A 340 -6.11 -3.18 3.01
C ALA A 340 -4.72 -2.50 3.09
N LEU A 341 -3.96 -2.76 4.17
CA LEU A 341 -2.59 -2.27 4.33
C LEU A 341 -1.62 -2.89 3.31
N ARG A 342 -1.77 -4.19 2.98
CA ARG A 342 -1.00 -4.83 1.91
C ARG A 342 -1.30 -4.20 0.55
N GLN A 343 -2.56 -3.89 0.28
CA GLN A 343 -2.96 -3.20 -0.95
C GLN A 343 -2.38 -1.78 -1.00
N LEU A 344 -2.40 -1.04 0.12
CA LEU A 344 -1.74 0.27 0.23
C LEU A 344 -0.24 0.16 -0.08
N ALA A 345 0.47 -0.80 0.53
CA ALA A 345 1.89 -1.03 0.27
C ALA A 345 2.16 -1.23 -1.22
N LYS A 346 1.33 -2.04 -1.90
CA LYS A 346 1.47 -2.36 -3.33
C LYS A 346 1.11 -1.17 -4.23
N SER A 347 -0.01 -0.48 -3.96
CA SER A 347 -0.50 0.61 -4.82
C SER A 347 0.37 1.86 -4.73
N GLU A 348 0.83 2.20 -3.53
CA GLU A 348 1.65 3.39 -3.29
C GLU A 348 3.16 3.10 -3.35
N ARG A 349 3.56 1.84 -3.55
CA ARG A 349 4.97 1.38 -3.59
C ARG A 349 5.78 1.79 -2.36
N ILE A 350 5.23 1.54 -1.18
CA ILE A 350 5.83 1.81 0.12
C ILE A 350 6.02 0.53 0.93
N GLY A 351 6.87 0.59 1.98
CA GLY A 351 6.93 -0.44 3.01
C GLY A 351 5.86 -0.19 4.09
N VAL A 352 5.24 -1.24 4.58
CA VAL A 352 4.29 -1.14 5.69
C VAL A 352 4.72 -2.08 6.82
N VAL A 353 4.79 -1.57 8.03
CA VAL A 353 5.07 -2.35 9.26
C VAL A 353 3.83 -2.34 10.15
N LEU A 354 3.30 -3.51 10.41
CA LEU A 354 2.12 -3.71 11.22
C LEU A 354 2.49 -4.33 12.56
N LEU A 355 2.09 -3.70 13.66
CA LEU A 355 2.29 -4.25 14.99
C LEU A 355 1.03 -5.01 15.42
N SER A 356 1.20 -6.27 15.86
CA SER A 356 0.12 -7.15 16.29
C SER A 356 0.41 -7.78 17.64
N GLN A 357 -0.62 -7.96 18.43
CA GLN A 357 -0.52 -8.66 19.71
C GLN A 357 -0.74 -10.16 19.51
N LEU A 358 0.14 -10.99 20.11
CA LEU A 358 -0.01 -12.44 20.11
C LEU A 358 -0.98 -12.92 21.19
N ARG A 359 -1.60 -14.07 20.97
CA ARG A 359 -2.21 -14.86 22.04
C ARG A 359 -1.10 -15.44 22.94
N ARG A 360 -1.45 -15.73 24.18
CA ARG A 360 -0.51 -16.47 25.03
C ARG A 360 -0.31 -17.86 24.44
N PRO A 361 0.95 -18.28 24.22
CA PRO A 361 1.27 -19.64 23.80
C PRO A 361 0.76 -20.68 24.82
N GLU A 362 0.44 -21.90 24.37
CA GLU A 362 -0.04 -22.95 25.24
C GLU A 362 0.97 -23.33 26.36
N GLY A 363 2.27 -23.13 26.12
CA GLY A 363 3.34 -23.33 27.12
C GLY A 363 3.58 -22.16 28.10
N GLY A 364 2.70 -21.16 28.16
CA GLY A 364 2.83 -20.01 29.06
C GLY A 364 3.64 -18.85 28.51
N ILE A 365 3.98 -17.87 29.37
CA ILE A 365 4.61 -16.61 28.99
C ILE A 365 6.05 -16.75 28.48
N ASN A 366 6.73 -17.85 28.87
CA ASN A 366 8.08 -18.19 28.47
C ASN A 366 8.13 -19.18 27.30
N ALA A 367 6.99 -19.62 26.79
CA ALA A 367 6.98 -20.46 25.61
C ALA A 367 7.43 -19.64 24.39
N ARG A 368 8.23 -20.28 23.55
CA ARG A 368 8.71 -19.68 22.31
C ARG A 368 7.52 -19.37 21.39
N PRO A 369 7.31 -18.13 20.98
CA PRO A 369 6.19 -17.76 20.13
C PRO A 369 6.34 -18.39 18.73
N THR A 370 5.22 -18.79 18.17
CA THR A 370 5.12 -19.39 16.84
C THR A 370 4.16 -18.59 15.96
N MET A 371 4.12 -18.92 14.69
CA MET A 371 3.13 -18.36 13.75
C MET A 371 1.69 -18.68 14.15
N LEU A 372 1.48 -19.81 14.88
CA LEU A 372 0.17 -20.20 15.37
C LEU A 372 -0.39 -19.26 16.45
N ASP A 373 0.48 -18.53 17.15
CA ASP A 373 0.08 -17.59 18.20
C ASP A 373 -0.45 -16.27 17.61
N LEU A 374 -0.22 -16.03 16.30
CA LEU A 374 -0.90 -14.99 15.49
C LEU A 374 -2.35 -15.37 15.14
N LYS A 375 -2.88 -16.46 15.67
CA LYS A 375 -4.05 -17.22 15.22
C LYS A 375 -5.43 -16.55 15.32
N GLU A 376 -5.55 -15.33 15.81
CA GLU A 376 -6.76 -14.52 15.57
C GLU A 376 -6.85 -14.02 14.12
N SER A 377 -5.83 -14.30 13.33
CA SER A 377 -5.68 -13.78 11.97
C SER A 377 -4.78 -14.68 11.11
N GLY A 378 -5.24 -15.87 10.75
CA GLY A 378 -4.62 -16.63 9.65
C GLY A 378 -4.42 -15.74 8.39
N ASP A 379 -5.20 -14.67 8.30
CA ASP A 379 -5.12 -13.67 7.26
C ASP A 379 -3.95 -12.70 7.43
N ILE A 380 -3.50 -12.36 8.67
CA ILE A 380 -2.26 -11.56 8.84
C ILE A 380 -1.07 -12.33 8.29
N GLU A 381 -0.97 -13.62 8.63
CA GLU A 381 0.08 -14.49 8.09
C GLU A 381 0.01 -14.53 6.57
N ALA A 382 -1.16 -14.76 5.98
CA ALA A 382 -1.35 -14.84 4.54
C ALA A 382 -0.92 -13.55 3.82
N HIS A 383 -1.22 -12.39 4.40
CA HIS A 383 -0.95 -11.09 3.79
C HIS A 383 0.46 -10.56 4.05
N SER A 384 1.15 -10.99 5.11
CA SER A 384 2.50 -10.55 5.44
C SER A 384 3.57 -11.17 4.54
N HIS A 385 4.58 -10.38 4.19
CA HIS A 385 5.79 -10.83 3.50
C HIS A 385 6.82 -11.36 4.49
N VAL A 386 6.98 -10.65 5.62
CA VAL A 386 7.83 -11.04 6.73
C VAL A 386 7.04 -10.96 8.03
N VAL A 387 7.25 -11.93 8.92
CA VAL A 387 6.71 -11.92 10.28
C VAL A 387 7.84 -12.06 11.26
N LEU A 388 7.92 -11.12 12.19
CA LEU A 388 8.90 -11.09 13.28
C LEU A 388 8.22 -11.37 14.61
N LEU A 389 8.83 -12.23 15.43
CA LEU A 389 8.33 -12.62 16.72
C LEU A 389 9.45 -12.46 17.77
N PRO A 390 9.49 -11.34 18.52
CA PRO A 390 10.40 -11.20 19.64
C PRO A 390 10.13 -12.26 20.72
N TYR A 391 11.18 -12.98 21.12
CA TYR A 391 11.17 -13.94 22.21
C TYR A 391 12.10 -13.45 23.32
N LEU A 392 11.50 -12.97 24.41
CA LEU A 392 12.19 -12.41 25.57
C LEU A 392 11.78 -13.21 26.82
N PRO A 393 12.41 -14.38 27.08
CA PRO A 393 12.09 -15.22 28.23
C PRO A 393 12.55 -14.56 29.53
N VAL A 394 11.88 -14.92 30.62
CA VAL A 394 12.21 -14.48 31.98
C VAL A 394 12.33 -15.72 32.88
N ALA A 395 13.25 -15.64 33.85
CA ALA A 395 13.39 -16.66 34.89
C ALA A 395 12.19 -16.66 35.87
N ASP A 396 12.09 -17.63 36.73
CA ASP A 396 11.01 -17.77 37.73
C ASP A 396 10.88 -16.55 38.65
N ASP A 397 12.00 -15.82 38.88
CA ASP A 397 12.06 -14.60 39.65
C ASP A 397 11.68 -13.33 38.83
N GLY A 398 11.27 -13.51 37.58
CA GLY A 398 10.87 -12.44 36.65
C GLY A 398 12.05 -11.71 35.97
N ARG A 399 13.29 -12.11 36.21
CA ARG A 399 14.45 -11.48 35.56
C ARG A 399 14.59 -11.95 34.12
N PRO A 400 14.97 -11.05 33.19
CA PRO A 400 15.28 -11.46 31.81
C PRO A 400 16.38 -12.51 31.76
N ILE A 401 16.25 -13.46 30.80
CA ILE A 401 17.31 -14.43 30.48
C ILE A 401 17.98 -13.95 29.18
N PRO A 402 19.05 -13.13 29.27
CA PRO A 402 19.60 -12.43 28.10
C PRO A 402 20.14 -13.36 27.01
N ASP A 403 20.70 -14.52 27.41
CA ASP A 403 21.32 -15.45 26.47
C ASP A 403 20.31 -16.26 25.64
N GLU A 404 19.06 -16.25 26.04
CA GLU A 404 17.97 -16.92 25.34
C GLU A 404 17.07 -15.96 24.54
N GLN A 405 17.39 -14.66 24.55
CA GLN A 405 16.59 -13.67 23.82
C GLN A 405 16.84 -13.78 22.31
N LEU A 406 15.74 -13.90 21.56
CA LEU A 406 15.77 -14.11 20.12
C LEU A 406 14.81 -13.15 19.41
N LEU A 407 15.14 -12.77 18.20
CA LEU A 407 14.22 -12.26 17.22
C LEU A 407 13.95 -13.34 16.18
N ILE A 408 12.75 -13.91 16.22
CA ILE A 408 12.35 -15.03 15.36
C ILE A 408 11.79 -14.47 14.06
N ILE A 409 12.34 -14.91 12.94
CA ILE A 409 11.79 -14.69 11.61
C ILE A 409 10.85 -15.88 11.34
N GLY A 410 9.57 -15.74 11.68
CA GLY A 410 8.58 -16.81 11.54
C GLY A 410 8.12 -17.00 10.09
N LYS A 411 8.22 -15.94 9.27
CA LYS A 411 7.95 -15.96 7.84
C LYS A 411 8.86 -15.00 7.12
N ASN A 412 9.35 -15.40 5.94
CA ASN A 412 10.06 -14.53 5.02
C ASN A 412 9.81 -15.05 3.59
N ARG A 413 9.04 -14.30 2.79
CA ARG A 413 8.71 -14.72 1.40
C ARG A 413 9.92 -14.70 0.47
N ASN A 414 10.90 -13.84 0.75
CA ASN A 414 12.04 -13.60 -0.13
C ASN A 414 13.35 -14.14 0.43
N GLY A 415 13.30 -14.93 1.52
CA GLY A 415 14.48 -15.48 2.16
C GLY A 415 14.17 -16.61 3.15
N GLY A 416 15.15 -16.99 3.94
CA GLY A 416 15.02 -18.03 4.96
C GLY A 416 14.26 -17.57 6.20
N VAL A 417 13.69 -18.52 6.93
CA VAL A 417 13.18 -18.35 8.29
C VAL A 417 14.25 -18.78 9.29
N GLY A 418 14.19 -18.28 10.52
CA GLY A 418 15.20 -18.60 11.53
C GLY A 418 15.08 -17.75 12.78
N SER A 419 16.14 -17.70 13.56
CA SER A 419 16.16 -16.90 14.79
C SER A 419 17.49 -16.21 14.93
N LEU A 420 17.45 -14.93 15.28
CA LEU A 420 18.61 -14.09 15.46
C LEU A 420 18.81 -13.82 16.96
N PRO A 421 19.99 -14.06 17.53
CA PRO A 421 20.27 -13.71 18.91
C PRO A 421 20.29 -12.19 19.07
N VAL A 422 19.49 -11.70 20.00
CA VAL A 422 19.40 -10.28 20.32
C VAL A 422 19.47 -10.06 21.83
N TYR A 423 19.76 -8.85 22.24
CA TYR A 423 19.62 -8.40 23.62
C TYR A 423 18.62 -7.25 23.67
N PHE A 424 17.59 -7.35 24.47
CA PHE A 424 16.64 -6.27 24.68
C PHE A 424 17.07 -5.44 25.90
N ASP A 425 17.59 -4.25 25.64
CA ASP A 425 17.90 -3.28 26.67
C ASP A 425 16.62 -2.62 27.17
N GLU A 426 16.07 -3.12 28.27
CA GLU A 426 14.84 -2.59 28.89
C GLU A 426 15.00 -1.16 29.38
N ARG A 427 16.23 -0.72 29.69
CA ARG A 427 16.50 0.66 30.15
C ARG A 427 16.31 1.65 29.03
N ARG A 428 16.72 1.28 27.81
CA ARG A 428 16.65 2.12 26.61
C ARG A 428 15.53 1.72 25.65
N LEU A 429 14.77 0.68 25.96
CA LEU A 429 13.71 0.12 25.12
C LEU A 429 14.21 -0.19 23.69
N LYS A 430 15.38 -0.81 23.58
CA LYS A 430 16.06 -1.06 22.30
C LYS A 430 16.56 -2.48 22.18
N PHE A 431 16.44 -3.06 20.98
CA PHE A 431 17.06 -4.33 20.61
C PHE A 431 18.52 -4.09 20.17
N ILE A 432 19.42 -4.86 20.70
CA ILE A 432 20.85 -4.83 20.36
C ILE A 432 21.19 -6.14 19.67
N ASP A 433 21.86 -6.05 18.54
CA ASP A 433 22.34 -7.19 17.77
C ASP A 433 23.47 -7.90 18.54
N ARG A 434 23.34 -9.19 18.72
CA ARG A 434 24.38 -10.03 19.38
C ARG A 434 25.21 -10.85 18.40
N THR A 435 24.87 -10.84 17.13
CA THR A 435 25.67 -11.47 16.07
C THR A 435 26.90 -10.61 15.78
N GLY A 436 27.85 -10.60 16.68
CA GLY A 436 29.12 -9.89 16.49
C GLY A 436 29.86 -10.45 15.28
N GLY A 437 29.69 -9.85 14.12
CA GLY A 437 30.60 -9.92 12.96
C GLY A 437 31.00 -11.28 12.38
N THR A 438 30.45 -12.41 12.83
CA THR A 438 30.71 -13.74 12.25
C THR A 438 29.51 -14.24 11.47
N ASN A 439 29.77 -14.61 10.21
CA ASN A 439 28.80 -15.14 9.23
C ASN A 439 28.25 -16.53 9.58
N ASP A 440 27.87 -16.79 10.81
CA ASP A 440 27.20 -18.03 11.20
C ASP A 440 25.70 -17.80 11.41
N LEU A 441 25.01 -17.50 10.31
CA LEU A 441 23.56 -17.62 10.25
C LEU A 441 23.26 -19.13 10.18
N GLY A 442 22.89 -19.74 11.31
CA GLY A 442 22.35 -21.10 11.34
C GLY A 442 21.03 -21.21 10.57
N MET A 443 21.10 -21.01 9.27
CA MET A 443 19.99 -21.27 8.35
C MET A 443 19.94 -22.77 8.07
N SER A 444 19.15 -23.51 8.84
CA SER A 444 18.77 -24.86 8.47
C SER A 444 17.86 -24.79 7.25
N GLY A 445 18.45 -24.91 6.07
CA GLY A 445 17.72 -25.16 4.84
C GLY A 445 17.10 -26.56 4.92
N THR A 446 15.83 -26.67 5.29
CA THR A 446 15.03 -27.84 4.98
C THR A 446 14.68 -27.79 3.49
N THR A 447 15.55 -28.36 2.67
CA THR A 447 15.19 -28.89 1.36
C THR A 447 14.35 -30.15 1.59
N ASP A 448 13.05 -30.02 1.62
CA ASP A 448 12.16 -31.15 1.36
C ASP A 448 11.74 -31.11 -0.12
N ARG A 449 11.97 -32.26 -0.73
CA ARG A 449 11.69 -32.62 -2.15
C ARG A 449 10.19 -32.71 -2.41
#